data_4184fb91f1703aa574f71c9713bc5430
#
_entry.id   4184fb91f1703aa574f71c9713bc5430
#
_cell.length_a   1.000
_cell.length_b   1.000
_cell.length_c   1.000
_cell.angle_alpha   90.00
_cell.angle_beta   90.00
_cell.angle_gamma   90.00
#
_symmetry.space_group_name_H-M   'P 1'
#
loop_
_entity.id
_entity.type
_entity.pdbx_description
1 polymer ?
#
loop_
_entity_poly.entity_id
_entity_poly.type
_entity_poly.pdbx_seq_one_letter_code
_entity_poly.pdbx_strand_id
1 'polypeptide(L)'
;MRIIFMGNPEFAIPCLKCLVQSDHHVTAVMTNQPKKMGRGNKERRSQIDAAACELNIPVIHAGLLNSIDLIDQLTELNPDLFAIVAYRVLPKELLLIPSKGSVNLHGSLLPAYRGAAPIQRAIMNG
;
A
#
# COMPACT_ATOMS: atom_id res chain seq x y z
N MET A 1 3.99 15.37 -7.33
CA MET A 1 4.94 14.44 -6.67
C MET A 1 4.85 13.06 -7.30
N ARG A 2 5.94 12.33 -7.28
CA ARG A 2 6.00 10.91 -7.64
C ARG A 2 5.64 10.10 -6.41
N ILE A 3 4.55 9.35 -6.48
CA ILE A 3 4.00 8.61 -5.33
C ILE A 3 4.03 7.11 -5.62
N ILE A 4 4.51 6.34 -4.67
CA ILE A 4 4.27 4.89 -4.61
C ILE A 4 3.16 4.67 -3.59
N PHE A 5 2.07 4.07 -4.05
CA PHE A 5 0.92 3.71 -3.20
C PHE A 5 1.09 2.30 -2.66
N MET A 6 0.81 2.10 -1.38
CA MET A 6 0.93 0.80 -0.72
C MET A 6 -0.38 0.43 -0.02
N GLY A 7 -0.94 -0.70 -0.37
CA GLY A 7 -2.20 -1.17 0.23
C GLY A 7 -2.58 -2.57 -0.24
N ASN A 8 -3.54 -3.17 0.43
CA ASN A 8 -4.06 -4.50 0.10
C ASN A 8 -5.59 -4.53 -0.05
N PRO A 9 -6.38 -4.04 0.94
CA PRO A 9 -7.83 -4.26 0.95
C PRO A 9 -8.58 -3.26 0.08
N GLU A 10 -9.84 -3.58 -0.18
CA GLU A 10 -10.79 -2.72 -0.90
C GLU A 10 -10.90 -1.31 -0.28
N PHE A 11 -10.77 -1.22 1.03
CA PHE A 11 -10.77 0.05 1.77
C PHE A 11 -9.77 1.08 1.22
N ALA A 12 -8.66 0.63 0.64
CA ALA A 12 -7.63 1.49 0.09
C ALA A 12 -7.96 2.02 -1.33
N ILE A 13 -8.91 1.43 -2.05
CA ILE A 13 -9.22 1.78 -3.45
C ILE A 13 -9.68 3.23 -3.62
N PRO A 14 -10.60 3.78 -2.82
CA PRO A 14 -11.00 5.18 -2.98
C PRO A 14 -9.85 6.16 -2.84
N CYS A 15 -8.92 5.87 -1.93
CA CYS A 15 -7.72 6.70 -1.74
C CYS A 15 -6.78 6.63 -2.96
N LEU A 16 -6.55 5.43 -3.52
CA LEU A 16 -5.79 5.27 -4.75
C LEU A 16 -6.41 6.05 -5.91
N LYS A 17 -7.72 5.92 -6.12
CA LYS A 17 -8.45 6.63 -7.18
C LYS A 17 -8.35 8.15 -7.02
N CYS A 18 -8.46 8.65 -5.79
CA CYS A 18 -8.31 10.06 -5.49
C CYS A 18 -6.91 10.58 -5.87
N LEU A 19 -5.86 9.84 -5.55
CA LEU A 19 -4.49 10.20 -5.90
C LEU A 19 -4.26 10.17 -7.41
N VAL A 20 -4.82 9.21 -8.13
CA VAL A 20 -4.71 9.12 -9.59
C VAL A 20 -5.40 10.30 -10.29
N GLN A 21 -6.49 10.81 -9.72
CA GLN A 21 -7.21 11.97 -10.24
C GLN A 21 -6.58 13.31 -9.89
N SER A 22 -5.61 13.31 -8.97
CA SER A 22 -4.88 14.51 -8.56
C SER A 22 -3.77 14.88 -9.54
N ASP A 23 -3.11 16.01 -9.28
CA ASP A 23 -1.93 16.46 -10.04
C ASP A 23 -0.67 15.63 -9.75
N HIS A 24 -0.75 14.69 -8.80
CA HIS A 24 0.36 13.81 -8.46
C HIS A 24 0.42 12.61 -9.40
N HIS A 25 1.61 12.08 -9.59
CA HIS A 25 1.83 10.89 -10.40
C HIS A 25 2.02 9.65 -9.52
N VAL A 26 1.07 8.72 -9.56
CA VAL A 26 1.21 7.40 -8.93
C VAL A 26 2.06 6.53 -9.84
N THR A 27 3.34 6.37 -9.50
CA THR A 27 4.31 5.64 -10.33
C THR A 27 4.16 4.13 -10.25
N ALA A 28 3.75 3.62 -9.10
CA ALA A 28 3.51 2.20 -8.87
C ALA A 28 2.57 1.99 -7.68
N VAL A 29 1.94 0.84 -7.65
CA VAL A 29 1.21 0.32 -6.50
C VAL A 29 1.95 -0.89 -5.95
N MET A 30 2.27 -0.87 -4.67
CA MET A 30 2.84 -2.01 -3.98
C MET A 30 1.78 -2.71 -3.15
N THR A 31 1.66 -4.02 -3.32
CA THR A 31 0.70 -4.87 -2.60
C THR A 31 1.36 -6.21 -2.26
N ASN A 32 0.70 -7.01 -1.44
CA ASN A 32 1.22 -8.33 -1.12
C ASN A 32 1.23 -9.26 -2.33
N GLN A 33 2.10 -10.25 -2.30
CA GLN A 33 2.11 -11.31 -3.31
C GLN A 33 0.76 -12.03 -3.33
N PRO A 34 0.29 -12.47 -4.51
CA PRO A 34 -0.91 -13.28 -4.62
C PRO A 34 -0.81 -14.52 -3.74
N LYS A 35 -1.89 -14.84 -3.04
CA LYS A 35 -1.96 -16.05 -2.21
C LYS A 35 -2.71 -17.14 -2.95
N LYS A 36 -2.21 -18.37 -2.84
CA LYS A 36 -2.93 -19.55 -3.27
C LYS A 36 -4.01 -19.88 -2.24
N MET A 37 -5.26 -19.87 -2.64
CA MET A 37 -6.39 -20.12 -1.75
C MET A 37 -7.37 -21.14 -2.33
N GLY A 38 -7.95 -21.97 -1.44
CA GLY A 38 -9.02 -22.89 -1.79
C GLY A 38 -8.61 -24.20 -2.46
N ARG A 39 -9.61 -25.02 -2.81
CA ARG A 39 -9.42 -26.26 -3.56
C ARG A 39 -8.99 -25.92 -4.99
N GLY A 40 -7.81 -26.39 -5.40
CA GLY A 40 -7.23 -26.14 -6.73
C GLY A 40 -6.14 -25.07 -6.76
N ASN A 41 -5.68 -24.54 -5.62
CA ASN A 41 -4.56 -23.60 -5.52
C ASN A 41 -4.65 -22.40 -6.47
N LYS A 42 -5.82 -21.80 -6.67
CA LYS A 42 -5.98 -20.59 -7.48
C LYS A 42 -5.30 -19.41 -6.78
N GLU A 43 -4.49 -18.68 -7.51
CA GLU A 43 -3.90 -17.43 -7.01
C GLU A 43 -4.99 -16.38 -6.83
N ARG A 44 -5.03 -15.78 -5.63
CA ARG A 44 -5.91 -14.65 -5.32
C ARG A 44 -5.10 -13.38 -5.15
N ARG A 45 -5.30 -12.47 -6.07
CA ARG A 45 -4.72 -11.12 -6.01
C ARG A 45 -5.45 -10.26 -4.98
N SER A 46 -4.77 -9.27 -4.43
CA SER A 46 -5.42 -8.25 -3.60
C SER A 46 -6.40 -7.42 -4.42
N GLN A 47 -7.37 -6.81 -3.75
CA GLN A 47 -8.33 -5.92 -4.41
C GLN A 47 -7.65 -4.68 -4.98
N ILE A 48 -6.60 -4.20 -4.34
CA ILE A 48 -5.77 -3.10 -4.83
C ILE A 48 -5.02 -3.48 -6.11
N ASP A 49 -4.55 -4.72 -6.23
CA ASP A 49 -3.90 -5.22 -7.46
C ASP A 49 -4.85 -5.10 -8.66
N ALA A 50 -6.07 -5.59 -8.51
CA ALA A 50 -7.09 -5.49 -9.56
C ALA A 50 -7.38 -4.03 -9.93
N ALA A 51 -7.55 -3.15 -8.94
CA ALA A 51 -7.80 -1.74 -9.17
C ALA A 51 -6.64 -1.03 -9.88
N ALA A 52 -5.41 -1.35 -9.50
CA ALA A 52 -4.21 -0.80 -10.15
C ALA A 52 -4.11 -1.23 -11.62
N CYS A 53 -4.42 -2.51 -11.91
CA CYS A 53 -4.46 -3.00 -13.30
C CYS A 53 -5.51 -2.27 -14.14
N GLU A 54 -6.70 -2.03 -13.61
CA GLU A 54 -7.74 -1.25 -14.29
C GLU A 54 -7.32 0.19 -14.57
N LEU A 55 -6.52 0.77 -13.67
CA LEU A 55 -6.00 2.13 -13.80
C LEU A 55 -4.70 2.21 -14.62
N ASN A 56 -4.21 1.10 -15.17
CA ASN A 56 -2.95 0.99 -15.89
C ASN A 56 -1.72 1.43 -15.09
N ILE A 57 -1.71 1.15 -13.81
CA ILE A 57 -0.60 1.46 -12.92
C ILE A 57 0.23 0.19 -12.71
N PRO A 58 1.57 0.25 -12.84
CA PRO A 58 2.44 -0.88 -12.54
C PRO A 58 2.26 -1.38 -11.10
N VAL A 59 2.20 -2.70 -10.93
CA VAL A 59 2.02 -3.34 -9.62
C VAL A 59 3.31 -4.03 -9.20
N ILE A 60 3.71 -3.79 -7.96
CA ILE A 60 4.84 -4.46 -7.30
C ILE A 60 4.28 -5.42 -6.27
N HIS A 61 4.52 -6.70 -6.47
CA HIS A 61 4.13 -7.75 -5.53
C HIS A 61 5.26 -7.98 -4.51
N ALA A 62 5.10 -7.42 -3.32
CA ALA A 62 6.15 -7.48 -2.32
C ALA A 62 6.06 -8.75 -1.46
N GLY A 63 7.12 -9.53 -1.43
CA GLY A 63 7.34 -10.62 -0.49
C GLY A 63 8.00 -10.13 0.79
N LEU A 64 9.29 -10.36 0.95
CA LEU A 64 10.07 -9.84 2.06
C LEU A 64 10.33 -8.34 1.89
N LEU A 65 9.94 -7.54 2.88
CA LEU A 65 10.09 -6.08 2.81
C LEU A 65 11.53 -5.59 2.99
N ASN A 66 12.41 -6.44 3.47
CA ASN A 66 13.82 -6.12 3.67
C ASN A 66 14.73 -6.71 2.57
N SER A 67 14.16 -7.21 1.48
CA SER A 67 14.96 -7.74 0.37
C SER A 67 15.69 -6.61 -0.38
N ILE A 68 16.92 -6.87 -0.79
CA ILE A 68 17.73 -5.92 -1.57
C ILE A 68 17.05 -5.61 -2.91
N ASP A 69 16.48 -6.62 -3.56
CA ASP A 69 15.80 -6.46 -4.85
C ASP A 69 14.62 -5.48 -4.75
N LEU A 70 13.82 -5.57 -3.69
CA LEU A 70 12.71 -4.65 -3.46
C LEU A 70 13.20 -3.23 -3.19
N ILE A 71 14.22 -3.08 -2.35
CA ILE A 71 14.81 -1.79 -2.04
C ILE A 71 15.33 -1.12 -3.32
N ASP A 72 16.07 -1.86 -4.15
CA ASP A 72 16.60 -1.36 -5.41
C ASP A 72 15.47 -0.96 -6.39
N GLN A 73 14.45 -1.80 -6.51
CA GLN A 73 13.30 -1.53 -7.37
C GLN A 73 12.55 -0.25 -6.97
N LEU A 74 12.30 -0.05 -5.69
CA LEU A 74 11.64 1.15 -5.19
C LEU A 74 12.53 2.39 -5.32
N THR A 75 13.83 2.24 -5.10
CA THR A 75 14.80 3.33 -5.23
C THR A 75 14.91 3.81 -6.69
N GLU A 76 14.93 2.90 -7.65
CA GLU A 76 14.97 3.24 -9.07
C GLU A 76 13.75 4.04 -9.55
N LEU A 77 12.60 3.83 -8.92
CA LEU A 77 11.38 4.61 -9.21
C LEU A 77 11.48 6.07 -8.74
N ASN A 78 12.49 6.39 -7.93
CA ASN A 78 12.75 7.73 -7.41
C ASN A 78 11.50 8.41 -6.84
N PRO A 79 10.85 7.82 -5.81
CA PRO A 79 9.63 8.36 -5.26
C PRO A 79 9.88 9.60 -4.40
N ASP A 80 8.95 10.54 -4.45
CA ASP A 80 8.90 11.65 -3.51
C ASP A 80 8.22 11.25 -2.21
N LEU A 81 7.18 10.41 -2.30
CA LEU A 81 6.32 10.07 -1.17
C LEU A 81 5.84 8.61 -1.26
N PHE A 82 5.76 7.95 -0.10
CA PHE A 82 4.95 6.74 0.04
C PHE A 82 3.59 7.11 0.64
N ALA A 83 2.52 6.70 -0.02
CA ALA A 83 1.14 6.80 0.48
C ALA A 83 0.70 5.40 0.91
N ILE A 84 0.49 5.20 2.20
CA ILE A 84 0.25 3.89 2.81
C ILE A 84 -1.18 3.82 3.34
N VAL A 85 -1.93 2.80 2.95
CA VAL A 85 -3.29 2.58 3.41
C VAL A 85 -3.50 1.10 3.71
N ALA A 86 -3.66 0.76 4.97
CA ALA A 86 -3.89 -0.63 5.42
C ALA A 86 -2.86 -1.60 4.82
N TYR A 87 -1.60 -1.34 5.07
CA TYR A 87 -0.48 -2.16 4.62
C TYR A 87 0.36 -2.64 5.80
N ARG A 88 1.33 -3.50 5.52
CA ARG A 88 2.27 -4.01 6.53
C ARG A 88 3.14 -2.89 7.09
N VAL A 89 3.65 -3.08 8.31
CA VAL A 89 4.66 -2.18 8.89
C VAL A 89 5.92 -2.23 8.04
N LEU A 90 6.35 -1.06 7.56
CA LEU A 90 7.54 -0.95 6.73
C LEU A 90 8.81 -0.89 7.57
N PRO A 91 9.88 -1.61 7.19
CA PRO A 91 11.16 -1.46 7.82
C PRO A 91 11.76 -0.07 7.53
N LYS A 92 12.67 0.35 8.39
CA LYS A 92 13.31 1.67 8.31
C LYS A 92 13.98 1.91 6.95
N GLU A 93 14.60 0.88 6.39
CA GLU A 93 15.29 0.96 5.11
C GLU A 93 14.36 1.40 3.97
N LEU A 94 13.12 0.93 3.97
CA LEU A 94 12.12 1.36 2.99
C LEU A 94 11.65 2.79 3.26
N LEU A 95 11.42 3.14 4.53
CA LEU A 95 10.94 4.47 4.91
C LEU A 95 11.92 5.60 4.56
N LEU A 96 13.19 5.29 4.36
CA LEU A 96 14.22 6.25 3.98
C LEU A 96 14.31 6.51 2.47
N ILE A 97 13.63 5.71 1.64
CA ILE A 97 13.70 5.81 0.18
C ILE A 97 13.03 7.10 -0.34
N PRO A 98 11.78 7.43 0.01
CA PRO A 98 11.13 8.60 -0.54
C PRO A 98 11.72 9.90 0.01
N SER A 99 11.97 10.87 -0.87
CA SER A 99 12.63 12.13 -0.50
C SER A 99 11.83 12.98 0.49
N LYS A 100 10.50 12.85 0.48
CA LYS A 100 9.59 13.59 1.36
C LYS A 100 8.96 12.72 2.46
N GLY A 101 9.41 11.48 2.58
CA GLY A 101 8.94 10.56 3.62
C GLY A 101 7.67 9.78 3.25
N SER A 102 6.93 9.39 4.27
CA SER A 102 5.77 8.52 4.12
C SER A 102 4.58 9.06 4.91
N VAL A 103 3.40 8.91 4.35
CA VAL A 103 2.13 9.20 5.03
C VAL A 103 1.30 7.91 5.12
N ASN A 104 0.60 7.74 6.22
CA ASN A 104 -0.29 6.60 6.44
C ASN A 104 -1.69 7.07 6.77
N LEU A 105 -2.66 6.64 5.98
CA LEU A 105 -4.06 6.84 6.32
C LEU A 105 -4.45 5.83 7.40
N HIS A 106 -4.76 6.37 8.58
CA HIS A 106 -5.15 5.55 9.72
C HIS A 106 -6.67 5.46 9.86
N GLY A 107 -7.17 4.26 10.19
CA GLY A 107 -8.62 4.00 10.29
C GLY A 107 -9.29 4.55 11.55
N SER A 108 -8.63 5.41 12.31
CA SER A 108 -9.17 6.07 13.49
C SER A 108 -8.58 7.47 13.66
N LEU A 109 -9.20 8.28 14.51
CA LEU A 109 -8.61 9.53 14.97
C LEU A 109 -7.52 9.23 16.00
N LEU A 110 -6.26 9.43 15.60
CA LEU A 110 -5.13 9.24 16.50
C LEU A 110 -5.18 10.25 17.67
N PRO A 111 -4.76 9.88 18.89
CA PRO A 111 -4.10 8.62 19.27
C PRO A 111 -5.04 7.46 19.60
N ALA A 112 -6.35 7.62 19.43
CA ALA A 112 -7.31 6.55 19.71
C ALA A 112 -7.15 5.37 18.75
N TYR A 113 -7.28 4.16 19.28
CA TYR A 113 -7.21 2.89 18.54
C TYR A 113 -5.92 2.70 17.73
N ARG A 114 -4.82 3.18 18.24
CA ARG A 114 -3.49 2.97 17.65
C ARG A 114 -3.16 1.49 17.57
N GLY A 115 -2.54 1.05 16.45
CA GLY A 115 -2.17 -0.35 16.22
C GLY A 115 -3.15 -1.09 15.33
N ALA A 116 -3.32 -2.40 15.56
CA ALA A 116 -4.10 -3.27 14.69
C ALA A 116 -5.62 -3.05 14.82
N ALA A 117 -6.33 -3.24 13.71
CA ALA A 117 -7.80 -3.25 13.63
C ALA A 117 -8.49 -2.00 14.22
N PRO A 118 -8.07 -0.78 13.86
CA PRO A 118 -8.62 0.44 14.46
C PRO A 118 -10.11 0.64 14.14
N ILE A 119 -10.55 0.29 12.94
CA ILE A 119 -11.95 0.42 12.50
C ILE A 119 -12.83 -0.52 13.32
N GLN A 120 -12.45 -1.78 13.42
CA GLN A 120 -13.21 -2.77 14.18
C GLN A 120 -13.30 -2.39 15.67
N ARG A 121 -12.21 -1.91 16.25
CA ARG A 121 -12.17 -1.46 17.64
C ARG A 121 -13.03 -0.23 17.87
N ALA A 122 -13.05 0.72 16.94
CA ALA A 122 -13.91 1.89 17.01
C ALA A 122 -15.39 1.51 16.96
N ILE A 123 -15.77 0.60 16.06
CA ILE A 123 -17.17 0.12 15.94
C ILE A 123 -17.59 -0.62 17.21
N MET A 124 -16.74 -1.47 17.80
CA MET A 124 -17.05 -2.22 19.01
C MET A 124 -17.25 -1.33 20.23
N ASN A 125 -16.64 -0.17 20.28
CA ASN A 125 -16.73 0.76 21.41
C ASN A 125 -17.75 1.90 21.20
N GLY A 126 -18.48 1.91 20.08
CA GLY A 126 -19.44 2.96 19.74
C GLY A 126 -18.80 4.22 19.26
#